data_52adb20c3d2020fa6c7633c07450ddac
#
_entry.id   52adb20c3d2020fa6c7633c07450ddac
#
_cell.length_a   1.000
_cell.length_b   1.000
_cell.length_c   1.000
_cell.angle_alpha   90.00
_cell.angle_beta   90.00
_cell.angle_gamma   90.00
#
_symmetry.space_group_name_H-M   'P 1'
#
loop_
_entity.id
_entity.type
_entity.pdbx_description
1 polymer ?
#
loop_
_entity_poly.entity_id
_entity_poly.type
_entity_poly.pdbx_seq_one_letter_code
_entity_poly.pdbx_strand_id
1 'polypeptide(L)'
;IVKIEFSVQEEKKTNRIIGREYLISLRDGFSYVFDHKKLLKLCFLCILINSAVVPFDALLAPIAREMFSGDAKIVSLLSVSVTIGTILGSLTFAKMKEEKKNNTLVTFCGIVLGVYYVFIAFVSKYIANPITQKLLLLIGSIIIGAALGLMITYVQVKFVKEVTKEYIGRVSAIRF
;
A
#
# COMPACT_ATOMS: atom_id res chain seq x y z
N ILE A 1 13.14 40.54 -29.74
CA ILE A 1 11.75 39.99 -29.72
C ILE A 1 11.71 38.66 -30.50
N VAL A 2 12.25 38.59 -31.73
CA VAL A 2 12.25 37.39 -32.57
C VAL A 2 12.96 36.17 -31.91
N LYS A 3 14.04 36.41 -31.14
CA LYS A 3 14.83 35.37 -30.49
C LYS A 3 14.08 34.70 -29.31
N ILE A 4 13.16 35.41 -28.65
CA ILE A 4 12.35 34.91 -27.54
C ILE A 4 11.20 34.04 -28.06
N GLU A 5 10.57 34.40 -29.18
CA GLU A 5 9.53 33.57 -29.82
C GLU A 5 10.04 32.21 -30.33
N PHE A 6 11.27 32.18 -30.90
CA PHE A 6 11.88 30.91 -31.32
C PHE A 6 12.17 29.97 -30.16
N SER A 7 12.67 30.50 -29.04
CA SER A 7 12.95 29.74 -27.81
C SER A 7 11.66 29.14 -27.21
N VAL A 8 10.58 29.88 -27.16
CA VAL A 8 9.28 29.44 -26.64
C VAL A 8 8.62 28.39 -27.55
N GLN A 9 8.82 28.47 -28.86
CA GLN A 9 8.31 27.46 -29.80
C GLN A 9 9.10 26.15 -29.75
N GLU A 10 10.42 26.20 -29.59
CA GLU A 10 11.25 25.00 -29.39
C GLU A 10 10.92 24.30 -28.06
N GLU A 11 10.77 25.06 -26.97
CA GLU A 11 10.39 24.52 -25.68
C GLU A 11 9.00 23.87 -25.69
N LYS A 12 8.00 24.48 -26.35
CA LYS A 12 6.66 23.88 -26.55
C LYS A 12 6.70 22.64 -27.42
N LYS A 13 7.56 22.60 -28.45
CA LYS A 13 7.70 21.44 -29.34
C LYS A 13 8.39 20.28 -28.62
N THR A 14 9.43 20.60 -27.83
CA THR A 14 10.14 19.62 -26.98
C THR A 14 9.21 19.05 -25.92
N ASN A 15 8.45 19.87 -25.20
CA ASN A 15 7.48 19.41 -24.20
C ASN A 15 6.33 18.56 -24.80
N ARG A 16 5.88 18.85 -26.03
CA ARG A 16 4.90 18.01 -26.74
C ARG A 16 5.47 16.66 -27.16
N ILE A 17 6.73 16.61 -27.56
CA ILE A 17 7.41 15.36 -27.93
C ILE A 17 7.60 14.49 -26.68
N ILE A 18 8.08 15.08 -25.57
CA ILE A 18 8.23 14.40 -24.28
C ILE A 18 6.88 13.86 -23.77
N GLY A 19 5.81 14.66 -23.85
CA GLY A 19 4.49 14.23 -23.44
C GLY A 19 3.94 13.07 -24.28
N ARG A 20 4.19 13.07 -25.59
CA ARG A 20 3.75 11.99 -26.50
C ARG A 20 4.55 10.70 -26.27
N GLU A 21 5.86 10.80 -26.10
CA GLU A 21 6.72 9.65 -25.77
C GLU A 21 6.36 9.05 -24.41
N TYR A 22 6.03 9.89 -23.43
CA TYR A 22 5.55 9.46 -22.13
C TYR A 22 4.24 8.69 -22.22
N LEU A 23 3.27 9.19 -22.98
CA LEU A 23 1.98 8.51 -23.22
C LEU A 23 2.15 7.18 -23.97
N ILE A 24 3.04 7.12 -24.95
CA ILE A 24 3.36 5.88 -25.65
C ILE A 24 4.01 4.88 -24.68
N SER A 25 4.97 5.35 -23.86
CA SER A 25 5.61 4.49 -22.85
C SER A 25 4.65 3.96 -21.81
N LEU A 26 3.67 4.78 -21.37
CA LEU A 26 2.59 4.33 -20.47
C LEU A 26 1.70 3.29 -21.15
N ARG A 27 1.29 3.54 -22.39
CA ARG A 27 0.46 2.59 -23.17
C ARG A 27 1.16 1.26 -23.35
N ASP A 28 2.45 1.29 -23.67
CA ASP A 28 3.25 0.07 -23.82
C ASP A 28 3.36 -0.69 -22.51
N GLY A 29 3.53 0.03 -21.39
CA GLY A 29 3.50 -0.55 -20.04
C GLY A 29 2.16 -1.19 -19.71
N PHE A 30 1.05 -0.55 -20.02
CA PHE A 30 -0.30 -1.12 -19.85
C PHE A 30 -0.50 -2.37 -20.72
N SER A 31 -0.16 -2.31 -22.01
CA SER A 31 -0.24 -3.46 -22.90
C SER A 31 0.57 -4.64 -22.36
N TYR A 32 1.79 -4.38 -21.91
CA TYR A 32 2.65 -5.40 -21.32
C TYR A 32 2.02 -6.08 -20.09
N VAL A 33 1.39 -5.29 -19.19
CA VAL A 33 0.70 -5.84 -18.00
C VAL A 33 -0.50 -6.68 -18.40
N PHE A 34 -1.30 -6.25 -19.38
CA PHE A 34 -2.49 -6.99 -19.83
C PHE A 34 -2.12 -8.29 -20.56
N ASP A 35 -1.03 -8.30 -21.30
CA ASP A 35 -0.54 -9.49 -22.00
C ASP A 35 0.02 -10.55 -21.04
N HIS A 36 0.46 -10.12 -19.84
CA HIS A 36 1.03 -11.02 -18.84
C HIS A 36 0.07 -11.28 -17.69
N LYS A 37 -0.71 -12.36 -17.76
CA LYS A 37 -1.71 -12.75 -16.75
C LYS A 37 -1.19 -12.79 -15.30
N LYS A 38 0.09 -13.12 -15.09
CA LYS A 38 0.71 -13.12 -13.76
C LYS A 38 0.87 -11.71 -13.22
N LEU A 39 1.31 -10.76 -14.04
CA LEU A 39 1.44 -9.35 -13.68
C LEU A 39 0.08 -8.71 -13.41
N LEU A 40 -0.92 -9.01 -14.25
CA LEU A 40 -2.29 -8.55 -14.03
C LEU A 40 -2.84 -9.00 -12.67
N LYS A 41 -2.61 -10.26 -12.28
CA LYS A 41 -3.00 -10.77 -10.95
C LYS A 41 -2.28 -10.04 -9.81
N LEU A 42 -1.00 -9.71 -9.98
CA LEU A 42 -0.25 -8.94 -8.97
C LEU A 42 -0.75 -7.50 -8.87
N CYS A 43 -1.05 -6.84 -9.98
CA CYS A 43 -1.66 -5.49 -9.96
C CYS A 43 -3.03 -5.51 -9.28
N PHE A 44 -3.87 -6.50 -9.60
CA PHE A 44 -5.17 -6.66 -8.93
C PHE A 44 -5.02 -6.90 -7.42
N LEU A 45 -4.01 -7.68 -7.02
CA LEU A 45 -3.69 -7.89 -5.60
C LEU A 45 -3.24 -6.58 -4.93
N CYS A 46 -2.44 -5.74 -5.61
CA CYS A 46 -2.09 -4.40 -5.10
C CYS A 46 -3.34 -3.55 -4.85
N ILE A 47 -4.28 -3.54 -5.80
CA ILE A 47 -5.55 -2.80 -5.66
C ILE A 47 -6.34 -3.30 -4.44
N LEU A 48 -6.45 -4.61 -4.26
CA LEU A 48 -7.14 -5.20 -3.12
C LEU A 48 -6.48 -4.82 -1.78
N ILE A 49 -5.14 -4.86 -1.71
CA ILE A 49 -4.41 -4.46 -0.50
C ILE A 49 -4.67 -2.99 -0.18
N ASN A 50 -4.55 -2.09 -1.16
CA ASN A 50 -4.80 -0.67 -0.95
C ASN A 50 -6.27 -0.42 -0.54
N SER A 51 -7.23 -1.08 -1.19
CA SER A 51 -8.65 -0.99 -0.81
C SER A 51 -8.92 -1.47 0.61
N ALA A 52 -8.15 -2.44 1.11
CA ALA A 52 -8.28 -2.91 2.49
C ALA A 52 -7.63 -1.95 3.51
N VAL A 53 -6.63 -1.16 3.11
CA VAL A 53 -5.96 -0.18 4.00
C VAL A 53 -6.76 1.11 4.15
N VAL A 54 -7.41 1.59 3.09
CA VAL A 54 -8.18 2.85 3.10
C VAL A 54 -9.19 2.95 4.24
N PRO A 55 -10.00 1.92 4.58
CA PRO A 55 -10.90 1.99 5.72
C PRO A 55 -10.18 2.21 7.05
N PHE A 56 -8.97 1.68 7.24
CA PHE A 56 -8.19 1.91 8.45
C PHE A 56 -7.85 3.40 8.62
N ASP A 57 -7.31 4.03 7.58
CA ASP A 57 -6.97 5.46 7.62
C ASP A 57 -8.23 6.33 7.83
N ALA A 58 -9.34 5.97 7.20
CA ALA A 58 -10.62 6.65 7.37
C ALA A 58 -11.20 6.51 8.79
N LEU A 59 -10.95 5.38 9.46
CA LEU A 59 -11.45 5.11 10.81
C LEU A 59 -10.59 5.74 11.91
N LEU A 60 -9.36 6.15 11.64
CA LEU A 60 -8.47 6.71 12.66
C LEU A 60 -9.07 7.95 13.36
N ALA A 61 -9.63 8.88 12.60
CA ALA A 61 -10.24 10.09 13.15
C ALA A 61 -11.55 9.81 13.92
N PRO A 62 -12.51 9.01 13.41
CA PRO A 62 -13.65 8.55 14.18
C PRO A 62 -13.29 7.81 15.47
N ILE A 63 -12.30 6.90 15.45
CA ILE A 63 -11.84 6.18 16.65
C ILE A 63 -11.34 7.15 17.71
N ALA A 64 -10.51 8.13 17.33
CA ALA A 64 -10.01 9.14 18.26
C ALA A 64 -11.16 9.99 18.85
N ARG A 65 -12.14 10.36 18.02
CA ARG A 65 -13.27 11.19 18.42
C ARG A 65 -14.24 10.47 19.35
N GLU A 66 -14.66 9.27 18.96
CA GLU A 66 -15.73 8.54 19.67
C GLU A 66 -15.23 7.78 20.91
N MET A 67 -14.02 7.22 20.85
CA MET A 67 -13.47 6.39 21.91
C MET A 67 -12.55 7.16 22.88
N PHE A 68 -11.94 8.27 22.44
CA PHE A 68 -10.92 8.99 23.21
C PHE A 68 -11.14 10.51 23.26
N SER A 69 -12.39 10.95 23.17
CA SER A 69 -12.78 12.37 23.31
C SER A 69 -12.03 13.33 22.37
N GLY A 70 -11.62 12.86 21.21
CA GLY A 70 -10.93 13.67 20.20
C GLY A 70 -9.42 13.85 20.42
N ASP A 71 -8.78 13.04 21.27
CA ASP A 71 -7.34 13.14 21.51
C ASP A 71 -6.54 12.78 20.25
N ALA A 72 -6.00 13.80 19.58
CA ALA A 72 -5.18 13.63 18.37
C ALA A 72 -3.91 12.78 18.57
N LYS A 73 -3.43 12.66 19.82
CA LYS A 73 -2.27 11.80 20.13
C LYS A 73 -2.57 10.32 19.87
N ILE A 74 -3.83 9.91 20.00
CA ILE A 74 -4.24 8.53 19.70
C ILE A 74 -4.05 8.19 18.21
N VAL A 75 -4.42 9.10 17.31
CA VAL A 75 -4.22 8.93 15.87
C VAL A 75 -2.74 8.69 15.57
N SER A 76 -1.88 9.55 16.12
CA SER A 76 -0.43 9.43 15.92
C SER A 76 0.12 8.12 16.49
N LEU A 77 -0.31 7.71 17.67
CA LEU A 77 0.12 6.48 18.32
C LEU A 77 -0.30 5.24 17.52
N LEU A 78 -1.53 5.20 17.01
CA LEU A 78 -2.02 4.10 16.17
C LEU A 78 -1.22 4.03 14.85
N SER A 79 -1.00 5.17 14.19
CA SER A 79 -0.21 5.23 12.95
C SER A 79 1.24 4.77 13.16
N VAL A 80 1.89 5.20 14.25
CA VAL A 80 3.23 4.75 14.62
C VAL A 80 3.24 3.24 14.89
N SER A 81 2.22 2.72 15.58
CA SER A 81 2.12 1.28 15.87
C SER A 81 2.00 0.44 14.60
N VAL A 82 1.18 0.87 13.62
CA VAL A 82 1.10 0.22 12.31
C VAL A 82 2.44 0.27 11.58
N THR A 83 3.13 1.42 11.62
CA THR A 83 4.44 1.58 10.96
C THR A 83 5.48 0.63 11.56
N ILE A 84 5.56 0.54 12.89
CA ILE A 84 6.43 -0.41 13.59
C ILE A 84 6.09 -1.84 13.16
N GLY A 85 4.81 -2.19 13.16
CA GLY A 85 4.33 -3.49 12.68
C GLY A 85 4.78 -3.77 11.25
N THR A 86 4.61 -2.81 10.34
CA THR A 86 4.99 -2.95 8.93
C THR A 86 6.48 -3.22 8.75
N ILE A 87 7.33 -2.54 9.51
CA ILE A 87 8.77 -2.79 9.52
C ILE A 87 9.06 -4.22 9.99
N LEU A 88 8.48 -4.64 11.11
CA LEU A 88 8.65 -5.99 11.66
C LEU A 88 8.17 -7.06 10.68
N GLY A 89 7.03 -6.85 10.01
CA GLY A 89 6.51 -7.75 8.99
C GLY A 89 7.44 -7.88 7.79
N SER A 90 7.96 -6.76 7.29
CA SER A 90 8.90 -6.74 6.17
C SER A 90 10.22 -7.46 6.52
N LEU A 91 10.74 -7.25 7.72
CA LEU A 91 11.93 -7.95 8.22
C LEU A 91 11.69 -9.46 8.38
N THR A 92 10.50 -9.83 8.86
CA THR A 92 10.08 -11.23 8.98
C THR A 92 10.02 -11.89 7.61
N PHE A 93 9.45 -11.21 6.61
CA PHE A 93 9.43 -11.69 5.23
C PHE A 93 10.84 -11.95 4.67
N ALA A 94 11.78 -11.04 4.93
CA ALA A 94 13.16 -11.19 4.48
C ALA A 94 13.83 -12.46 5.04
N LYS A 95 13.49 -12.85 6.26
CA LYS A 95 14.03 -14.06 6.94
C LYS A 95 13.26 -15.35 6.60
N MET A 96 12.10 -15.26 5.96
CA MET A 96 11.30 -16.44 5.62
C MET A 96 11.95 -17.26 4.50
N LYS A 97 11.86 -18.60 4.62
CA LYS A 97 12.24 -19.51 3.54
C LYS A 97 11.35 -19.34 2.31
N GLU A 98 11.91 -19.53 1.12
CA GLU A 98 11.18 -19.36 -0.16
C GLU A 98 9.91 -20.24 -0.24
N GLU A 99 9.90 -21.43 0.34
CA GLU A 99 8.75 -22.34 0.39
C GLU A 99 7.52 -21.71 1.08
N LYS A 100 7.75 -20.83 2.07
CA LYS A 100 6.67 -20.14 2.81
C LYS A 100 6.18 -18.86 2.12
N LYS A 101 6.90 -18.39 1.12
CA LYS A 101 6.58 -17.19 0.34
C LYS A 101 5.58 -17.51 -0.79
N ASN A 102 4.39 -17.96 -0.42
CA ASN A 102 3.35 -18.41 -1.35
C ASN A 102 2.05 -17.59 -1.22
N ASN A 103 1.07 -17.89 -2.06
CA ASN A 103 -0.22 -17.21 -2.04
C ASN A 103 -0.99 -17.42 -0.73
N THR A 104 -0.75 -18.51 -0.02
CA THR A 104 -1.38 -18.81 1.28
C THR A 104 -0.99 -17.77 2.33
N LEU A 105 0.26 -17.26 2.29
CA LEU A 105 0.70 -16.16 3.14
C LEU A 105 -0.18 -14.92 2.97
N VAL A 106 -0.46 -14.56 1.71
CA VAL A 106 -1.28 -13.38 1.39
C VAL A 106 -2.71 -13.57 1.87
N THR A 107 -3.28 -14.76 1.65
CA THR A 107 -4.63 -15.07 2.12
C THR A 107 -4.72 -15.01 3.65
N PHE A 108 -3.74 -15.57 4.36
CA PHE A 108 -3.66 -15.49 5.81
C PHE A 108 -3.59 -14.05 6.31
N CYS A 109 -2.71 -13.23 5.74
CA CYS A 109 -2.60 -11.82 6.09
C CYS A 109 -3.91 -11.05 5.79
N GLY A 110 -4.60 -11.37 4.69
CA GLY A 110 -5.91 -10.79 4.37
C GLY A 110 -6.98 -11.13 5.40
N ILE A 111 -6.99 -12.36 5.92
CA ILE A 111 -7.88 -12.76 7.01
C ILE A 111 -7.56 -11.97 8.29
N VAL A 112 -6.29 -11.81 8.63
CA VAL A 112 -5.86 -11.00 9.79
C VAL A 112 -6.35 -9.57 9.67
N LEU A 113 -6.27 -8.95 8.49
CA LEU A 113 -6.81 -7.62 8.22
C LEU A 113 -8.32 -7.56 8.47
N GLY A 114 -9.09 -8.51 7.92
CA GLY A 114 -10.53 -8.57 8.10
C GLY A 114 -10.95 -8.75 9.57
N VAL A 115 -10.28 -9.65 10.28
CA VAL A 115 -10.52 -9.91 11.71
C VAL A 115 -10.24 -8.68 12.55
N TYR A 116 -9.23 -7.88 12.19
CA TYR A 116 -8.90 -6.67 12.93
C TYR A 116 -10.02 -5.62 12.86
N TYR A 117 -10.73 -5.46 11.75
CA TYR A 117 -11.86 -4.54 11.69
C TYR A 117 -13.02 -4.97 12.61
N VAL A 118 -13.28 -6.26 12.64
CA VAL A 118 -14.27 -6.82 13.60
C VAL A 118 -13.79 -6.61 15.04
N PHE A 119 -12.50 -6.77 15.29
CA PHE A 119 -11.89 -6.55 16.60
C PHE A 119 -12.02 -5.09 17.07
N ILE A 120 -11.81 -4.09 16.21
CA ILE A 120 -12.03 -2.67 16.53
C ILE A 120 -13.49 -2.45 17.01
N ALA A 121 -14.46 -2.97 16.24
CA ALA A 121 -15.88 -2.83 16.59
C ALA A 121 -16.21 -3.51 17.94
N PHE A 122 -15.63 -4.67 18.19
CA PHE A 122 -15.79 -5.39 19.47
C PHE A 122 -15.21 -4.59 20.64
N VAL A 123 -13.97 -4.09 20.50
CA VAL A 123 -13.29 -3.29 21.55
C VAL A 123 -14.09 -2.03 21.85
N SER A 124 -14.59 -1.34 20.81
CA SER A 124 -15.42 -0.14 20.97
C SER A 124 -16.70 -0.40 21.75
N LYS A 125 -17.36 -1.56 21.51
CA LYS A 125 -18.67 -1.86 22.10
C LYS A 125 -18.62 -2.46 23.51
N TYR A 126 -17.65 -3.32 23.76
CA TYR A 126 -17.67 -4.16 24.99
C TYR A 126 -16.66 -3.75 26.05
N ILE A 127 -15.67 -2.92 25.74
CA ILE A 127 -14.64 -2.52 26.68
C ILE A 127 -14.88 -1.08 27.11
N ALA A 128 -15.30 -0.89 28.37
CA ALA A 128 -15.58 0.45 28.89
C ALA A 128 -14.33 1.19 29.40
N ASN A 129 -13.25 0.47 29.74
CA ASN A 129 -12.04 1.08 30.27
C ASN A 129 -11.16 1.67 29.14
N PRO A 130 -10.97 3.01 29.10
CA PRO A 130 -10.23 3.67 28.01
C PRO A 130 -8.74 3.26 27.93
N ILE A 131 -8.13 2.90 29.05
CA ILE A 131 -6.72 2.46 29.07
C ILE A 131 -6.60 1.08 28.40
N THR A 132 -7.52 0.16 28.74
CA THR A 132 -7.56 -1.16 28.14
C THR A 132 -7.88 -1.10 26.64
N GLN A 133 -8.85 -0.25 26.23
CA GLN A 133 -9.15 0.01 24.83
C GLN A 133 -7.90 0.46 24.06
N LYS A 134 -7.20 1.47 24.61
CA LYS A 134 -5.97 2.00 24.00
C LYS A 134 -4.91 0.94 23.81
N LEU A 135 -4.61 0.15 24.84
CA LEU A 135 -3.60 -0.91 24.76
C LEU A 135 -3.96 -1.97 23.73
N LEU A 136 -5.21 -2.42 23.72
CA LEU A 136 -5.69 -3.43 22.76
C LEU A 136 -5.62 -2.93 21.32
N LEU A 137 -6.00 -1.68 21.06
CA LEU A 137 -5.91 -1.08 19.73
C LEU A 137 -4.45 -0.91 19.29
N LEU A 138 -3.54 -0.52 20.17
CA LEU A 138 -2.11 -0.40 19.85
C LEU A 138 -1.50 -1.75 19.49
N ILE A 139 -1.75 -2.79 20.29
CA ILE A 139 -1.26 -4.15 20.00
C ILE A 139 -1.86 -4.66 18.68
N GLY A 140 -3.16 -4.50 18.48
CA GLY A 140 -3.83 -4.88 17.24
C GLY A 140 -3.27 -4.14 16.03
N SER A 141 -2.93 -2.84 16.17
CA SER A 141 -2.32 -2.03 15.13
C SER A 141 -0.90 -2.51 14.75
N ILE A 142 -0.12 -3.03 15.69
CA ILE A 142 1.17 -3.66 15.39
C ILE A 142 0.97 -4.95 14.60
N ILE A 143 -0.01 -5.77 14.96
CA ILE A 143 -0.31 -7.05 14.29
C ILE A 143 -0.77 -6.80 12.85
N ILE A 144 -1.70 -5.86 12.63
CA ILE A 144 -2.17 -5.53 11.28
C ILE A 144 -1.04 -4.92 10.45
N GLY A 145 -0.21 -4.05 11.05
CA GLY A 145 0.98 -3.51 10.41
C GLY A 145 1.92 -4.62 9.94
N ALA A 146 2.18 -5.63 10.78
CA ALA A 146 3.03 -6.75 10.41
C ALA A 146 2.44 -7.57 9.24
N ALA A 147 1.14 -7.82 9.24
CA ALA A 147 0.46 -8.46 8.12
C ALA A 147 0.57 -7.65 6.83
N LEU A 148 0.39 -6.33 6.89
CA LEU A 148 0.58 -5.42 5.76
C LEU A 148 2.02 -5.44 5.24
N GLY A 149 3.01 -5.38 6.14
CA GLY A 149 4.42 -5.43 5.77
C GLY A 149 4.79 -6.72 5.03
N LEU A 150 4.27 -7.87 5.49
CA LEU A 150 4.41 -9.15 4.82
C LEU A 150 3.80 -9.13 3.40
N MET A 151 2.56 -8.64 3.26
CA MET A 151 1.85 -8.59 1.99
C MET A 151 2.52 -7.66 0.99
N ILE A 152 2.83 -6.43 1.40
CA ILE A 152 3.45 -5.42 0.55
C ILE A 152 4.80 -5.94 0.03
N THR A 153 5.64 -6.48 0.93
CA THR A 153 6.96 -7.00 0.55
C THR A 153 6.84 -8.21 -0.38
N TYR A 154 5.90 -9.12 -0.13
CA TYR A 154 5.62 -10.25 -1.00
C TYR A 154 5.29 -9.80 -2.43
N VAL A 155 4.35 -8.85 -2.57
CA VAL A 155 3.92 -8.36 -3.87
C VAL A 155 5.06 -7.63 -4.58
N GLN A 156 5.85 -6.82 -3.85
CA GLN A 156 6.99 -6.10 -4.42
C GLN A 156 8.05 -7.06 -4.96
N VAL A 157 8.44 -8.06 -4.18
CA VAL A 157 9.45 -9.04 -4.58
C VAL A 157 8.98 -9.86 -5.78
N LYS A 158 7.72 -10.31 -5.77
CA LYS A 158 7.16 -11.03 -6.92
C LYS A 158 7.08 -10.15 -8.17
N PHE A 159 6.67 -8.91 -8.01
CA PHE A 159 6.58 -7.97 -9.11
C PHE A 159 7.94 -7.75 -9.78
N VAL A 160 8.99 -7.51 -9.00
CA VAL A 160 10.35 -7.33 -9.53
C VAL A 160 10.89 -8.62 -10.19
N LYS A 161 10.51 -9.80 -9.69
CA LYS A 161 10.91 -11.09 -10.28
C LYS A 161 10.21 -11.40 -11.61
N GLU A 162 8.96 -10.96 -11.79
CA GLU A 162 8.15 -11.27 -12.99
C GLU A 162 8.33 -10.22 -14.11
N VAL A 163 8.75 -8.99 -13.80
CA VAL A 163 8.93 -7.92 -14.78
C VAL A 163 10.34 -7.97 -15.36
N THR A 164 10.47 -7.95 -16.68
CA THR A 164 11.78 -7.83 -17.33
C THR A 164 12.42 -6.48 -17.04
N LYS A 165 13.74 -6.44 -16.91
CA LYS A 165 14.52 -5.25 -16.52
C LYS A 165 14.19 -4.01 -17.35
N GLU A 166 13.89 -4.20 -18.63
CA GLU A 166 13.57 -3.14 -19.58
C GLU A 166 12.24 -2.42 -19.27
N TYR A 167 11.27 -3.15 -18.72
CA TYR A 167 9.91 -2.64 -18.44
C TYR A 167 9.70 -2.25 -17.00
N ILE A 168 10.67 -2.48 -16.09
CA ILE A 168 10.51 -2.20 -14.65
C ILE A 168 10.09 -0.74 -14.40
N GLY A 169 10.74 0.23 -15.04
CA GLY A 169 10.41 1.65 -14.86
C GLY A 169 9.00 2.00 -15.36
N ARG A 170 8.62 1.51 -16.55
CA ARG A 170 7.31 1.79 -17.17
C ARG A 170 6.16 1.15 -16.40
N VAL A 171 6.34 -0.09 -15.95
CA VAL A 171 5.32 -0.84 -15.22
C VAL A 171 5.21 -0.36 -13.76
N SER A 172 6.30 0.09 -13.14
CA SER A 172 6.26 0.70 -11.82
C SER A 172 5.44 1.99 -11.80
N ALA A 173 5.48 2.79 -12.87
CA ALA A 173 4.69 4.02 -13.00
C ALA A 173 3.17 3.76 -13.06
N ILE A 174 2.74 2.57 -13.47
CA ILE A 174 1.32 2.18 -13.54
C ILE A 174 0.80 1.69 -12.20
N ARG A 175 1.68 1.18 -11.33
CA ARG A 175 1.32 0.56 -10.06
C ARG A 175 1.01 1.58 -8.96
N PHE A 176 1.59 2.77 -9.01
CA PHE A 176 1.40 3.88 -8.07
C PHE A 176 0.44 4.92 -8.62
#